data_9a95e4bd3e42cdcc19e59f758ed08cf2
#
_entry.id   9a95e4bd3e42cdcc19e59f758ed08cf2
#
_cell.length_a   1.000
_cell.length_b   1.000
_cell.length_c   1.000
_cell.angle_alpha   90.00
_cell.angle_beta   90.00
_cell.angle_gamma   90.00
#
_symmetry.space_group_name_H-M   'P 1'
#
loop_
_entity.id
_entity.type
_entity.pdbx_description
1 polymer ?
#
loop_
_entity_poly.entity_id
_entity_poly.type
_entity_poly.pdbx_seq_one_letter_code
_entity_poly.pdbx_strand_id
1 'polypeptide(L)'
;MPDYPIFEAGDVVLQSGLTYRGARLSYKTYGALDPSKYFIVIPNMFGNGLSSSPSNTPAPLDRARYPHFTTTDNVQVQQRLLEEVFGIERVKLVYGFSMGAQQAFHWGALFPDRVERIAPICGSAKTSPHNFVFLEGVKAALTADPAWRDGWFATPPTRGFQAMGRVYAGWGLSQAFYREEEWRKLGYSSLEDFLIGNWEGGFRRRDANDLLAMLWTWQHADISANELYRGDLGKALGAITADAIVMPSETDLYFTVEDNRREVALMPNPELRPIPSIWGHRAGNPAQNPEDAKFIDLAVRELLAR
;
A
#
# COMPACT_ATOMS: atom_id res chain seq x y z
N MET A 1 -11.46 12.83 14.38
CA MET A 1 -10.34 12.13 13.70
C MET A 1 -9.10 12.41 14.52
N PRO A 2 -8.12 11.46 14.61
CA PRO A 2 -6.86 11.80 15.26
C PRO A 2 -6.20 12.96 14.51
N ASP A 3 -5.64 13.89 15.29
CA ASP A 3 -4.96 15.08 14.76
C ASP A 3 -3.54 14.66 14.32
N TYR A 4 -3.40 14.27 13.05
CA TYR A 4 -2.10 13.93 12.47
C TYR A 4 -1.38 15.19 11.99
N PRO A 5 -0.06 15.28 12.16
CA PRO A 5 0.74 16.31 11.51
C PRO A 5 0.54 16.29 9.99
N ILE A 6 0.56 17.49 9.41
CA ILE A 6 0.40 17.69 7.96
C ILE A 6 1.68 18.34 7.41
N PHE A 7 2.22 17.77 6.37
CA PHE A 7 3.21 18.39 5.52
C PHE A 7 2.51 19.13 4.38
N GLU A 8 2.62 20.45 4.39
CA GLU A 8 2.11 21.30 3.32
C GLU A 8 3.10 21.26 2.15
N ALA A 9 2.90 20.29 1.25
CA ALA A 9 3.82 20.06 0.12
C ALA A 9 3.73 21.14 -0.96
N GLY A 10 2.73 22.05 -0.85
CA GLY A 10 2.53 23.11 -1.84
C GLY A 10 2.09 22.56 -3.21
N ASP A 11 2.57 23.18 -4.27
CA ASP A 11 2.25 22.75 -5.63
C ASP A 11 3.12 21.54 -6.02
N VAL A 12 2.47 20.47 -6.49
CA VAL A 12 3.12 19.20 -6.90
C VAL A 12 2.83 18.95 -8.36
N VAL A 13 3.88 18.79 -9.15
CA VAL A 13 3.76 18.35 -10.55
C VAL A 13 3.70 16.83 -10.56
N LEU A 14 2.58 16.28 -11.02
CA LEU A 14 2.35 14.84 -11.09
C LEU A 14 3.00 14.24 -12.34
N GLN A 15 3.20 12.93 -12.37
CA GLN A 15 3.71 12.22 -13.54
C GLN A 15 2.84 12.44 -14.79
N SER A 16 1.56 12.74 -14.63
CA SER A 16 0.66 13.12 -15.72
C SER A 16 0.94 14.49 -16.33
N GLY A 17 1.85 15.30 -15.75
CA GLY A 17 2.11 16.69 -16.11
C GLY A 17 1.15 17.70 -15.49
N LEU A 18 0.09 17.25 -14.79
CA LEU A 18 -0.82 18.15 -14.08
C LEU A 18 -0.16 18.70 -12.82
N THR A 19 -0.31 20.00 -12.56
CA THR A 19 0.09 20.61 -11.28
C THR A 19 -1.06 20.55 -10.31
N TYR A 20 -0.93 19.74 -9.24
CA TYR A 20 -1.86 19.73 -8.13
C TYR A 20 -1.44 20.76 -7.09
N ARG A 21 -2.32 21.75 -6.84
CA ARG A 21 -2.01 22.89 -5.99
C ARG A 21 -2.37 22.64 -4.54
N GLY A 22 -1.49 23.08 -3.63
CA GLY A 22 -1.71 23.00 -2.20
C GLY A 22 -1.82 21.54 -1.71
N ALA A 23 -0.96 20.65 -2.19
CA ALA A 23 -0.91 19.26 -1.78
C ALA A 23 -0.56 19.13 -0.29
N ARG A 24 -1.31 18.31 0.43
CA ARG A 24 -1.18 18.08 1.87
C ARG A 24 -0.96 16.60 2.14
N LEU A 25 0.17 16.26 2.75
CA LEU A 25 0.52 14.89 3.13
C LEU A 25 0.44 14.74 4.66
N SER A 26 -0.47 13.90 5.12
CA SER A 26 -0.55 13.53 6.53
C SER A 26 0.54 12.51 6.88
N TYR A 27 1.10 12.60 8.09
CA TYR A 27 2.13 11.65 8.54
C TYR A 27 2.05 11.43 10.05
N LYS A 28 2.80 10.43 10.53
CA LYS A 28 2.97 10.13 11.96
C LYS A 28 4.44 9.83 12.25
N THR A 29 4.89 10.16 13.46
CA THR A 29 6.26 9.86 13.88
C THR A 29 6.29 9.08 15.19
N TYR A 30 7.35 8.31 15.38
CA TYR A 30 7.67 7.65 16.65
C TYR A 30 9.15 7.80 16.95
N GLY A 31 9.46 7.94 18.23
CA GLY A 31 10.82 8.20 18.71
C GLY A 31 11.21 9.68 18.61
N ALA A 32 12.45 9.97 18.97
CA ALA A 32 13.09 11.27 18.79
C ALA A 32 14.13 11.18 17.67
N LEU A 33 14.37 12.25 16.96
CA LEU A 33 15.44 12.32 15.96
C LEU A 33 16.79 12.38 16.70
N ASP A 34 17.31 11.20 17.00
CA ASP A 34 18.55 10.97 17.77
C ASP A 34 19.40 9.94 16.99
N PRO A 35 20.64 10.26 16.60
CA PRO A 35 21.51 9.36 15.84
C PRO A 35 21.79 8.00 16.51
N SER A 36 21.60 7.90 17.83
CA SER A 36 21.79 6.65 18.59
C SER A 36 20.56 5.72 18.58
N LYS A 37 19.42 6.17 18.02
CA LYS A 37 18.13 5.47 18.05
C LYS A 37 17.42 5.56 16.71
N TYR A 38 16.40 4.71 16.52
CA TYR A 38 15.54 4.81 15.36
C TYR A 38 14.48 5.90 15.54
N PHE A 39 14.41 6.78 14.56
CA PHE A 39 13.29 7.69 14.36
C PHE A 39 12.42 7.14 13.23
N ILE A 40 11.14 6.94 13.48
CA ILE A 40 10.21 6.32 12.52
C ILE A 40 9.27 7.39 11.99
N VAL A 41 9.22 7.52 10.68
CA VAL A 41 8.24 8.35 9.97
C VAL A 41 7.29 7.44 9.20
N ILE A 42 5.99 7.60 9.41
CA ILE A 42 4.94 6.89 8.68
C ILE A 42 4.19 7.91 7.83
N PRO A 43 4.61 8.16 6.60
CA PRO A 43 3.88 9.02 5.69
C PRO A 43 2.62 8.31 5.22
N ASN A 44 1.55 9.08 5.07
CA ASN A 44 0.34 8.59 4.46
C ASN A 44 0.45 8.65 2.92
N MET A 45 -0.60 8.23 2.23
CA MET A 45 -0.72 8.34 0.77
C MET A 45 -1.77 9.38 0.40
N PHE A 46 -1.63 9.96 -0.78
CA PHE A 46 -2.70 10.73 -1.41
C PHE A 46 -3.87 9.80 -1.77
N GLY A 47 -5.09 10.31 -1.66
CA GLY A 47 -6.28 9.60 -2.07
C GLY A 47 -6.96 8.73 -1.00
N ASN A 48 -6.43 8.65 0.23
CA ASN A 48 -6.99 7.74 1.25
C ASN A 48 -7.78 8.42 2.40
N GLY A 49 -8.10 9.70 2.24
CA GLY A 49 -8.96 10.45 3.16
C GLY A 49 -8.25 11.26 4.25
N LEU A 50 -6.96 10.99 4.53
CA LEU A 50 -6.17 11.74 5.53
C LEU A 50 -5.27 12.80 4.89
N SER A 51 -4.57 12.46 3.83
CA SER A 51 -3.89 13.42 2.95
C SER A 51 -4.89 14.02 1.97
N SER A 52 -4.46 14.90 1.05
CA SER A 52 -5.30 15.36 -0.05
C SER A 52 -5.94 14.16 -0.75
N SER A 53 -7.25 14.18 -0.91
CA SER A 53 -8.07 13.03 -1.33
C SER A 53 -9.35 13.49 -2.02
N PRO A 54 -10.01 12.65 -2.82
CA PRO A 54 -11.30 13.00 -3.44
C PRO A 54 -12.33 13.57 -2.46
N SER A 55 -12.39 13.03 -1.23
CA SER A 55 -13.37 13.40 -0.21
C SER A 55 -13.09 14.73 0.49
N ASN A 56 -11.84 15.22 0.49
CA ASN A 56 -11.43 16.41 1.23
C ASN A 56 -10.81 17.52 0.37
N THR A 57 -10.70 17.30 -0.96
CA THR A 57 -10.23 18.31 -1.91
C THR A 57 -11.42 19.19 -2.35
N PRO A 58 -11.28 20.53 -2.34
CA PRO A 58 -12.35 21.41 -2.80
C PRO A 58 -12.53 21.35 -4.33
N ALA A 59 -13.72 21.75 -4.81
CA ALA A 59 -13.96 21.95 -6.22
C ALA A 59 -12.92 22.94 -6.81
N PRO A 60 -12.48 22.77 -8.05
CA PRO A 60 -13.00 21.84 -9.07
C PRO A 60 -12.35 20.43 -9.06
N LEU A 61 -11.43 20.12 -8.17
CA LEU A 61 -10.68 18.87 -8.15
C LEU A 61 -11.21 17.86 -7.10
N ASP A 62 -12.47 17.98 -6.71
CA ASP A 62 -13.14 17.07 -5.78
C ASP A 62 -13.62 15.77 -6.47
N ARG A 63 -13.79 14.70 -5.71
CA ARG A 63 -14.44 13.45 -6.12
C ARG A 63 -13.85 12.87 -7.40
N ALA A 64 -14.66 12.66 -8.46
CA ALA A 64 -14.21 12.10 -9.75
C ALA A 64 -13.22 12.99 -10.52
N ARG A 65 -13.13 14.26 -10.17
CA ARG A 65 -12.18 15.20 -10.79
C ARG A 65 -10.84 15.25 -10.05
N TYR A 66 -10.72 14.51 -8.96
CA TYR A 66 -9.46 14.36 -8.25
C TYR A 66 -8.44 13.68 -9.18
N PRO A 67 -7.24 14.25 -9.34
CA PRO A 67 -6.26 13.69 -10.25
C PRO A 67 -5.73 12.35 -9.76
N HIS A 68 -5.29 11.53 -10.69
CA HIS A 68 -4.64 10.27 -10.38
C HIS A 68 -3.22 10.53 -9.86
N PHE A 69 -2.97 10.12 -8.63
CA PHE A 69 -1.63 10.08 -8.04
C PHE A 69 -1.04 8.68 -8.23
N THR A 70 0.12 8.60 -8.86
CA THR A 70 0.86 7.34 -8.98
C THR A 70 1.61 7.02 -7.67
N THR A 71 2.15 5.81 -7.55
CA THR A 71 3.04 5.48 -6.43
C THR A 71 4.32 6.31 -6.49
N THR A 72 4.82 6.62 -7.69
CA THR A 72 5.96 7.53 -7.87
C THR A 72 5.67 8.93 -7.33
N ASP A 73 4.51 9.53 -7.64
CA ASP A 73 4.11 10.84 -7.09
C ASP A 73 4.09 10.83 -5.57
N ASN A 74 3.52 9.77 -4.96
CA ASN A 74 3.49 9.59 -3.52
C ASN A 74 4.89 9.54 -2.91
N VAL A 75 5.78 8.73 -3.47
CA VAL A 75 7.14 8.52 -2.96
C VAL A 75 8.00 9.78 -3.11
N GLN A 76 7.84 10.54 -4.18
CA GLN A 76 8.53 11.83 -4.36
C GLN A 76 8.13 12.85 -3.28
N VAL A 77 6.85 12.96 -2.94
CA VAL A 77 6.39 13.87 -1.88
C VAL A 77 6.79 13.37 -0.49
N GLN A 78 6.82 12.06 -0.27
CA GLN A 78 7.35 11.48 0.97
C GLN A 78 8.84 11.77 1.15
N GLN A 79 9.62 11.71 0.08
CA GLN A 79 11.03 12.08 0.13
C GLN A 79 11.22 13.55 0.50
N ARG A 80 10.41 14.45 -0.09
CA ARG A 80 10.41 15.87 0.29
C ARG A 80 10.04 16.08 1.76
N LEU A 81 9.06 15.36 2.28
CA LEU A 81 8.70 15.39 3.71
C LEU A 81 9.92 15.07 4.58
N LEU A 82 10.68 14.02 4.25
CA LEU A 82 11.86 13.63 5.03
C LEU A 82 12.94 14.71 5.00
N GLU A 83 13.19 15.30 3.86
CA GLU A 83 14.22 16.32 3.66
C GLU A 83 13.81 17.69 4.23
N GLU A 84 12.63 18.20 3.85
CA GLU A 84 12.18 19.56 4.17
C GLU A 84 11.76 19.73 5.65
N VAL A 85 11.18 18.68 6.27
CA VAL A 85 10.69 18.76 7.66
C VAL A 85 11.72 18.24 8.67
N PHE A 86 12.46 17.19 8.31
CA PHE A 86 13.32 16.49 9.26
C PHE A 86 14.82 16.59 8.92
N GLY A 87 15.20 17.10 7.76
CA GLY A 87 16.60 17.14 7.30
C GLY A 87 17.19 15.75 7.07
N ILE A 88 16.36 14.74 6.82
CA ILE A 88 16.78 13.35 6.61
C ILE A 88 17.12 13.14 5.13
N GLU A 89 18.38 12.93 4.83
CA GLU A 89 18.88 12.66 3.47
C GLU A 89 18.96 11.17 3.16
N ARG A 90 19.20 10.32 4.15
CA ARG A 90 19.35 8.86 4.02
C ARG A 90 18.40 8.12 4.95
N VAL A 91 17.82 7.04 4.44
CA VAL A 91 16.86 6.21 5.16
C VAL A 91 17.49 4.85 5.47
N LYS A 92 17.51 4.49 6.76
CA LYS A 92 18.07 3.23 7.25
C LYS A 92 17.30 2.02 6.75
N LEU A 93 15.95 2.13 6.72
CA LEU A 93 15.06 1.08 6.29
C LEU A 93 13.75 1.69 5.75
N VAL A 94 13.32 1.27 4.58
CA VAL A 94 11.94 1.46 4.12
C VAL A 94 11.19 0.14 4.29
N TYR A 95 10.23 0.15 5.21
CA TYR A 95 9.35 -0.97 5.52
C TYR A 95 7.96 -0.68 4.97
N GLY A 96 7.34 -1.64 4.31
CA GLY A 96 5.99 -1.46 3.80
C GLY A 96 5.22 -2.77 3.62
N PHE A 97 3.93 -2.73 3.96
CA PHE A 97 2.98 -3.82 3.74
C PHE A 97 2.03 -3.47 2.59
N SER A 98 1.72 -4.43 1.71
CA SER A 98 0.74 -4.26 0.63
C SER A 98 1.12 -3.12 -0.33
N MET A 99 0.28 -2.12 -0.54
CA MET A 99 0.63 -0.89 -1.26
C MET A 99 1.84 -0.16 -0.64
N GLY A 100 2.07 -0.32 0.68
CA GLY A 100 3.30 0.15 1.32
C GLY A 100 4.54 -0.60 0.84
N ALA A 101 4.42 -1.89 0.53
CA ALA A 101 5.51 -2.65 -0.08
C ALA A 101 5.80 -2.19 -1.50
N GLN A 102 4.76 -1.86 -2.28
CA GLN A 102 4.95 -1.23 -3.60
C GLN A 102 5.71 0.09 -3.47
N GLN A 103 5.40 0.90 -2.44
CA GLN A 103 6.16 2.12 -2.15
C GLN A 103 7.60 1.81 -1.74
N ALA A 104 7.86 0.74 -0.97
CA ALA A 104 9.23 0.36 -0.59
C ALA A 104 10.09 0.01 -1.82
N PHE A 105 9.54 -0.72 -2.79
CA PHE A 105 10.20 -0.95 -4.07
C PHE A 105 10.44 0.35 -4.85
N HIS A 106 9.45 1.27 -4.88
CA HIS A 106 9.63 2.58 -5.53
C HIS A 106 10.71 3.41 -4.86
N TRP A 107 10.77 3.42 -3.52
CA TRP A 107 11.84 4.09 -2.78
C TRP A 107 13.22 3.58 -3.17
N GLY A 108 13.40 2.25 -3.19
CA GLY A 108 14.66 1.63 -3.59
C GLY A 108 15.06 1.94 -5.03
N ALA A 109 14.10 1.96 -5.95
CA ALA A 109 14.36 2.21 -7.36
C ALA A 109 14.58 3.70 -7.68
N LEU A 110 13.82 4.60 -7.07
CA LEU A 110 13.92 6.05 -7.35
C LEU A 110 15.09 6.71 -6.61
N PHE A 111 15.45 6.20 -5.44
CA PHE A 111 16.46 6.79 -4.56
C PHE A 111 17.51 5.76 -4.08
N PRO A 112 18.20 5.05 -5.00
CA PRO A 112 19.12 3.97 -4.64
C PRO A 112 20.27 4.43 -3.72
N ASP A 113 20.72 5.67 -3.87
CA ASP A 113 21.81 6.23 -3.03
C ASP A 113 21.33 6.71 -1.65
N ARG A 114 20.00 6.79 -1.43
CA ARG A 114 19.40 7.31 -0.20
C ARG A 114 18.80 6.21 0.69
N VAL A 115 18.61 5.00 0.18
CA VAL A 115 17.98 3.89 0.90
C VAL A 115 18.99 2.78 1.14
N GLU A 116 19.26 2.49 2.41
CA GLU A 116 20.18 1.43 2.76
C GLU A 116 19.54 0.03 2.70
N ARG A 117 18.28 -0.07 3.13
CA ARG A 117 17.54 -1.33 3.21
C ARG A 117 16.08 -1.18 2.83
N ILE A 118 15.48 -2.23 2.27
CA ILE A 118 14.04 -2.31 2.05
C ILE A 118 13.46 -3.62 2.58
N ALA A 119 12.27 -3.55 3.17
CA ALA A 119 11.49 -4.70 3.62
C ALA A 119 10.07 -4.63 3.03
N PRO A 120 9.88 -5.02 1.75
CA PRO A 120 8.56 -5.12 1.15
C PRO A 120 7.85 -6.39 1.61
N ILE A 121 6.64 -6.25 2.18
CA ILE A 121 5.86 -7.35 2.76
C ILE A 121 4.53 -7.46 2.02
N CYS A 122 4.22 -8.65 1.49
CA CYS A 122 2.99 -8.93 0.73
C CYS A 122 2.70 -7.82 -0.31
N GLY A 123 3.66 -7.55 -1.18
CA GLY A 123 3.55 -6.56 -2.25
C GLY A 123 4.48 -6.91 -3.42
N SER A 124 4.49 -6.10 -4.45
CA SER A 124 5.30 -6.30 -5.66
C SER A 124 5.85 -4.98 -6.19
N ALA A 125 6.90 -5.04 -6.97
CA ALA A 125 7.47 -3.89 -7.68
C ALA A 125 6.52 -3.37 -8.77
N LYS A 126 5.72 -4.27 -9.33
CA LYS A 126 4.71 -3.98 -10.35
C LYS A 126 3.45 -4.77 -10.08
N THR A 127 2.28 -4.14 -10.19
CA THR A 127 0.99 -4.85 -10.10
C THR A 127 0.87 -5.85 -11.24
N SER A 128 0.76 -7.15 -10.89
CA SER A 128 0.63 -8.21 -11.87
C SER A 128 -0.74 -8.18 -12.57
N PRO A 129 -0.87 -8.75 -13.79
CA PRO A 129 -2.15 -8.83 -14.48
C PRO A 129 -3.25 -9.53 -13.65
N HIS A 130 -2.92 -10.56 -12.88
CA HIS A 130 -3.87 -11.26 -12.03
C HIS A 130 -4.37 -10.38 -10.87
N ASN A 131 -3.45 -9.64 -10.24
CA ASN A 131 -3.80 -8.65 -9.22
C ASN A 131 -4.68 -7.54 -9.80
N PHE A 132 -4.36 -7.04 -11.02
CA PHE A 132 -5.19 -6.07 -11.72
C PHE A 132 -6.62 -6.58 -11.94
N VAL A 133 -6.80 -7.85 -12.36
CA VAL A 133 -8.12 -8.48 -12.54
C VAL A 133 -8.91 -8.54 -11.23
N PHE A 134 -8.25 -8.90 -10.11
CA PHE A 134 -8.85 -8.84 -8.79
C PHE A 134 -9.41 -7.43 -8.49
N LEU A 135 -8.60 -6.39 -8.70
CA LEU A 135 -8.98 -5.01 -8.43
C LEU A 135 -10.12 -4.52 -9.34
N GLU A 136 -10.18 -4.97 -10.60
CA GLU A 136 -11.33 -4.71 -11.47
C GLU A 136 -12.61 -5.36 -10.93
N GLY A 137 -12.53 -6.58 -10.39
CA GLY A 137 -13.66 -7.24 -9.73
C GLY A 137 -14.16 -6.46 -8.50
N VAL A 138 -13.23 -5.98 -7.68
CA VAL A 138 -13.52 -5.14 -6.50
C VAL A 138 -14.17 -3.81 -6.89
N LYS A 139 -13.62 -3.15 -7.90
CA LYS A 139 -14.15 -1.89 -8.46
C LYS A 139 -15.54 -2.08 -9.05
N ALA A 140 -15.73 -3.14 -9.85
CA ALA A 140 -17.02 -3.46 -10.46
C ALA A 140 -18.11 -3.70 -9.41
N ALA A 141 -17.78 -4.44 -8.32
CA ALA A 141 -18.70 -4.66 -7.21
C ALA A 141 -19.12 -3.36 -6.52
N LEU A 142 -18.17 -2.45 -6.28
CA LEU A 142 -18.43 -1.15 -5.67
C LEU A 142 -19.31 -0.27 -6.58
N THR A 143 -18.96 -0.17 -7.87
CA THR A 143 -19.64 0.72 -8.84
C THR A 143 -20.97 0.17 -9.39
N ALA A 144 -21.32 -1.08 -9.08
CA ALA A 144 -22.65 -1.63 -9.34
C ALA A 144 -23.75 -1.05 -8.42
N ASP A 145 -23.38 -0.29 -7.39
CA ASP A 145 -24.35 0.37 -6.50
C ASP A 145 -25.16 1.45 -7.25
N PRO A 146 -26.48 1.56 -7.01
CA PRO A 146 -27.32 2.61 -7.62
C PRO A 146 -26.87 4.05 -7.29
N ALA A 147 -26.08 4.25 -6.23
CA ALA A 147 -25.50 5.55 -5.90
C ALA A 147 -24.36 5.97 -6.85
N TRP A 148 -23.82 5.03 -7.67
CA TRP A 148 -22.85 5.34 -8.71
C TRP A 148 -23.49 6.08 -9.87
N ARG A 149 -23.12 7.34 -10.07
CA ARG A 149 -23.62 8.16 -11.17
C ARG A 149 -22.54 9.09 -11.68
N ASP A 150 -22.45 9.23 -12.98
CA ASP A 150 -21.56 10.19 -13.64
C ASP A 150 -20.07 10.04 -13.24
N GLY A 151 -19.65 8.82 -12.90
CA GLY A 151 -18.25 8.51 -12.56
C GLY A 151 -17.86 8.76 -11.10
N TRP A 152 -18.82 8.99 -10.18
CA TRP A 152 -18.55 9.24 -8.77
C TRP A 152 -19.73 8.89 -7.84
N PHE A 153 -19.49 8.95 -6.53
CA PHE A 153 -20.51 8.76 -5.50
C PHE A 153 -20.85 10.08 -4.80
N ALA A 154 -22.12 10.48 -4.85
CA ALA A 154 -22.65 11.62 -4.08
C ALA A 154 -23.02 11.22 -2.65
N THR A 155 -23.41 9.98 -2.46
CA THR A 155 -23.82 9.38 -1.19
C THR A 155 -23.13 8.04 -1.00
N PRO A 156 -22.96 7.58 0.26
CA PRO A 156 -22.30 6.29 0.53
C PRO A 156 -23.02 5.11 -0.15
N PRO A 157 -22.32 4.29 -0.93
CA PRO A 157 -22.87 3.13 -1.64
C PRO A 157 -22.97 1.93 -0.69
N THR A 158 -24.07 1.82 0.06
CA THR A 158 -24.22 0.77 1.09
C THR A 158 -24.10 -0.64 0.50
N ARG A 159 -24.80 -0.92 -0.61
CA ARG A 159 -24.74 -2.22 -1.29
C ARG A 159 -23.38 -2.46 -1.95
N GLY A 160 -22.80 -1.42 -2.53
CA GLY A 160 -21.46 -1.46 -3.13
C GLY A 160 -20.40 -1.84 -2.11
N PHE A 161 -20.43 -1.24 -0.90
CA PHE A 161 -19.50 -1.62 0.18
C PHE A 161 -19.69 -3.08 0.64
N GLN A 162 -20.91 -3.56 0.70
CA GLN A 162 -21.19 -4.95 1.05
C GLN A 162 -20.63 -5.89 -0.03
N ALA A 163 -20.95 -5.63 -1.31
CA ALA A 163 -20.47 -6.44 -2.43
C ALA A 163 -18.93 -6.42 -2.53
N MET A 164 -18.32 -5.24 -2.44
CA MET A 164 -16.88 -5.08 -2.42
C MET A 164 -16.24 -5.88 -1.29
N GLY A 165 -16.79 -5.79 -0.07
CA GLY A 165 -16.30 -6.51 1.10
C GLY A 165 -16.31 -8.02 0.90
N ARG A 166 -17.37 -8.57 0.34
CA ARG A 166 -17.50 -10.02 0.07
C ARG A 166 -16.58 -10.49 -1.06
N VAL A 167 -16.40 -9.71 -2.11
CA VAL A 167 -15.39 -10.01 -3.15
C VAL A 167 -14.00 -10.02 -2.53
N TYR A 168 -13.67 -8.98 -1.76
CA TYR A 168 -12.36 -8.85 -1.12
C TYR A 168 -12.08 -9.97 -0.11
N ALA A 169 -13.11 -10.46 0.60
CA ALA A 169 -12.99 -11.55 1.56
C ALA A 169 -12.39 -12.82 0.92
N GLY A 170 -12.83 -13.16 -0.29
CA GLY A 170 -12.34 -14.33 -1.02
C GLY A 170 -10.90 -14.22 -1.52
N TRP A 171 -10.35 -13.00 -1.60
CA TRP A 171 -9.00 -12.74 -2.08
C TRP A 171 -8.00 -12.39 -0.98
N GLY A 172 -8.45 -11.68 0.06
CA GLY A 172 -7.58 -11.19 1.12
C GLY A 172 -7.13 -12.24 2.13
N LEU A 173 -7.75 -13.41 2.11
CA LEU A 173 -7.48 -14.55 2.99
C LEU A 173 -7.44 -15.85 2.18
N SER A 174 -6.69 -16.84 2.67
CA SER A 174 -6.51 -18.09 1.96
C SER A 174 -7.70 -19.05 2.13
N GLN A 175 -7.76 -20.06 1.26
CA GLN A 175 -8.71 -21.18 1.39
C GLN A 175 -8.51 -21.94 2.70
N ALA A 176 -7.26 -22.12 3.16
CA ALA A 176 -6.94 -22.78 4.41
C ALA A 176 -7.46 -21.98 5.61
N PHE A 177 -7.33 -20.66 5.63
CA PHE A 177 -7.91 -19.80 6.66
C PHE A 177 -9.41 -20.06 6.86
N TYR A 178 -10.16 -20.16 5.79
CA TYR A 178 -11.60 -20.44 5.84
C TYR A 178 -11.89 -21.88 6.23
N ARG A 179 -11.16 -22.87 5.74
CA ARG A 179 -11.33 -24.29 6.04
C ARG A 179 -11.09 -24.59 7.53
N GLU A 180 -10.07 -23.92 8.11
CA GLU A 180 -9.69 -24.08 9.51
C GLU A 180 -10.44 -23.14 10.46
N GLU A 181 -11.41 -22.40 9.93
CA GLU A 181 -12.26 -21.46 10.67
C GLU A 181 -11.47 -20.45 11.52
N GLU A 182 -10.31 -19.98 11.04
CA GLU A 182 -9.43 -19.04 11.76
C GLU A 182 -10.16 -17.74 12.18
N TRP A 183 -11.24 -17.38 11.50
CA TRP A 183 -12.12 -16.26 11.84
C TRP A 183 -12.75 -16.40 13.23
N ARG A 184 -12.89 -17.63 13.79
CA ARG A 184 -13.36 -17.84 15.17
C ARG A 184 -12.37 -17.29 16.19
N LYS A 185 -11.07 -17.39 15.93
CA LYS A 185 -10.02 -16.82 16.78
C LYS A 185 -10.08 -15.29 16.86
N LEU A 186 -10.71 -14.65 15.86
CA LEU A 186 -10.99 -13.22 15.84
C LEU A 186 -12.26 -12.82 16.59
N GLY A 187 -12.96 -13.78 17.22
CA GLY A 187 -14.15 -13.54 18.04
C GLY A 187 -15.49 -13.56 17.30
N TYR A 188 -15.51 -14.00 16.04
CA TYR A 188 -16.76 -14.11 15.26
C TYR A 188 -17.47 -15.43 15.50
N SER A 189 -18.80 -15.39 15.62
CA SER A 189 -19.64 -16.55 15.96
C SER A 189 -19.93 -17.46 14.76
N SER A 190 -19.92 -16.88 13.55
CA SER A 190 -20.18 -17.60 12.29
C SER A 190 -19.40 -16.96 11.14
N LEU A 191 -19.32 -17.67 10.01
CA LEU A 191 -18.73 -17.13 8.79
C LEU A 191 -19.47 -15.86 8.32
N GLU A 192 -20.81 -15.85 8.38
CA GLU A 192 -21.59 -14.69 8.00
C GLU A 192 -21.35 -13.51 8.94
N ASP A 193 -21.23 -13.73 10.25
CA ASP A 193 -20.85 -12.72 11.23
C ASP A 193 -19.46 -12.11 10.90
N PHE A 194 -18.50 -12.96 10.53
CA PHE A 194 -17.19 -12.50 10.08
C PHE A 194 -17.25 -11.66 8.79
N LEU A 195 -18.04 -12.08 7.80
CA LEU A 195 -18.18 -11.33 6.55
C LEU A 195 -18.80 -9.95 6.80
N ILE A 196 -19.85 -9.89 7.59
CA ILE A 196 -20.55 -8.63 7.90
C ILE A 196 -19.66 -7.73 8.79
N GLY A 197 -19.16 -8.25 9.90
CA GLY A 197 -18.46 -7.46 10.90
C GLY A 197 -17.08 -6.98 10.44
N ASN A 198 -16.31 -7.88 9.82
CA ASN A 198 -14.93 -7.59 9.43
C ASN A 198 -14.85 -6.94 8.04
N TRP A 199 -15.46 -7.53 7.04
CA TRP A 199 -15.27 -7.10 5.66
C TRP A 199 -16.23 -5.96 5.26
N GLU A 200 -17.53 -6.17 5.36
CA GLU A 200 -18.51 -5.12 5.02
C GLU A 200 -18.36 -3.92 5.94
N GLY A 201 -18.24 -4.16 7.27
CA GLY A 201 -18.05 -3.11 8.27
C GLY A 201 -16.73 -2.33 8.08
N GLY A 202 -15.70 -2.99 7.57
CA GLY A 202 -14.42 -2.36 7.24
C GLY A 202 -14.53 -1.30 6.16
N PHE A 203 -15.24 -1.60 5.08
CA PHE A 203 -15.41 -0.69 3.95
C PHE A 203 -16.39 0.45 4.22
N ARG A 204 -17.44 0.21 4.99
CA ARG A 204 -18.42 1.25 5.36
C ARG A 204 -17.84 2.46 6.11
N ARG A 205 -16.64 2.34 6.68
CA ARG A 205 -15.94 3.43 7.38
C ARG A 205 -15.11 4.32 6.47
N ARG A 206 -15.13 4.08 5.15
CA ARG A 206 -14.31 4.80 4.17
C ARG A 206 -15.19 5.57 3.19
N ASP A 207 -14.61 6.59 2.57
CA ASP A 207 -15.24 7.24 1.42
C ASP A 207 -15.05 6.40 0.16
N ALA A 208 -16.09 6.26 -0.64
CA ALA A 208 -16.06 5.41 -1.84
C ALA A 208 -15.23 6.00 -2.98
N ASN A 209 -15.19 7.34 -3.09
CA ASN A 209 -14.36 8.00 -4.10
C ASN A 209 -12.87 7.88 -3.74
N ASP A 210 -12.53 7.95 -2.44
CA ASP A 210 -11.18 7.70 -1.95
C ASP A 210 -10.75 6.25 -2.25
N LEU A 211 -11.64 5.28 -2.03
CA LEU A 211 -11.36 3.87 -2.37
C LEU A 211 -11.07 3.70 -3.86
N LEU A 212 -11.82 4.37 -4.75
CA LEU A 212 -11.58 4.30 -6.19
C LEU A 212 -10.24 4.93 -6.58
N ALA A 213 -9.86 6.04 -5.96
CA ALA A 213 -8.55 6.66 -6.19
C ALA A 213 -7.41 5.72 -5.74
N MET A 214 -7.56 5.07 -4.58
CA MET A 214 -6.57 4.10 -4.07
C MET A 214 -6.50 2.84 -4.94
N LEU A 215 -7.63 2.34 -5.43
CA LEU A 215 -7.66 1.22 -6.38
C LEU A 215 -6.91 1.56 -7.66
N TRP A 216 -7.10 2.76 -8.19
CA TRP A 216 -6.39 3.22 -9.37
C TRP A 216 -4.87 3.27 -9.13
N THR A 217 -4.44 3.88 -8.03
CA THR A 217 -3.02 3.95 -7.66
C THR A 217 -2.39 2.56 -7.55
N TRP A 218 -3.08 1.62 -6.91
CA TRP A 218 -2.63 0.24 -6.79
C TRP A 218 -2.55 -0.47 -8.15
N GLN A 219 -3.60 -0.36 -8.99
CA GLN A 219 -3.62 -0.98 -10.31
C GLN A 219 -2.46 -0.52 -11.21
N HIS A 220 -2.03 0.73 -11.06
CA HIS A 220 -1.00 1.36 -11.88
C HIS A 220 0.37 1.44 -11.19
N ALA A 221 0.54 0.75 -10.06
CA ALA A 221 1.85 0.70 -9.40
C ALA A 221 2.84 -0.11 -10.25
N ASP A 222 3.89 0.56 -10.70
CA ASP A 222 4.98 0.03 -11.51
C ASP A 222 6.22 0.90 -11.30
N ILE A 223 7.27 0.33 -10.68
CA ILE A 223 8.53 1.06 -10.42
C ILE A 223 9.25 1.51 -11.68
N SER A 224 8.92 0.91 -12.83
CA SER A 224 9.54 1.23 -14.11
C SER A 224 8.78 2.28 -14.93
N ALA A 225 7.51 2.58 -14.57
CA ALA A 225 6.66 3.51 -15.30
C ALA A 225 7.00 4.98 -14.98
N ASN A 226 8.22 5.39 -15.28
CA ASN A 226 8.73 6.74 -15.09
C ASN A 226 9.80 7.09 -16.14
N GLU A 227 10.29 8.32 -16.13
CA GLU A 227 11.28 8.79 -17.12
C GLU A 227 12.65 8.11 -16.98
N LEU A 228 13.03 7.65 -15.77
CA LEU A 228 14.32 7.00 -15.51
C LEU A 228 14.41 5.63 -16.19
N TYR A 229 13.33 4.86 -16.09
CA TYR A 229 13.32 3.46 -16.53
C TYR A 229 12.49 3.20 -17.76
N ARG A 230 11.55 4.09 -18.14
CA ARG A 230 10.75 4.05 -19.36
C ARG A 230 10.06 2.72 -19.64
N GLY A 231 9.53 2.10 -18.56
CA GLY A 231 8.84 0.81 -18.62
C GLY A 231 9.74 -0.43 -18.55
N ASP A 232 11.05 -0.25 -18.44
CA ASP A 232 12.01 -1.37 -18.27
C ASP A 232 12.07 -1.81 -16.81
N LEU A 233 11.27 -2.82 -16.45
CA LEU A 233 11.20 -3.35 -15.10
C LEU A 233 12.51 -3.98 -14.64
N GLY A 234 13.23 -4.66 -15.54
CA GLY A 234 14.53 -5.27 -15.21
C GLY A 234 15.57 -4.22 -14.83
N LYS A 235 15.61 -3.11 -15.58
CA LYS A 235 16.49 -1.98 -15.25
C LYS A 235 16.11 -1.32 -13.92
N ALA A 236 14.81 -1.16 -13.65
CA ALA A 236 14.34 -0.57 -12.39
C ALA A 236 14.65 -1.44 -11.18
N LEU A 237 14.44 -2.76 -11.26
CA LEU A 237 14.81 -3.72 -10.22
C LEU A 237 16.32 -3.81 -10.02
N GLY A 238 17.09 -3.83 -11.11
CA GLY A 238 18.55 -3.82 -11.07
C GLY A 238 19.17 -2.57 -10.45
N ALA A 239 18.43 -1.46 -10.40
CA ALA A 239 18.86 -0.23 -9.74
C ALA A 239 18.68 -0.22 -8.22
N ILE A 240 17.93 -1.17 -7.65
CA ILE A 240 17.71 -1.28 -6.20
C ILE A 240 18.97 -1.87 -5.56
N THR A 241 19.90 -1.01 -5.14
CA THR A 241 21.15 -1.41 -4.49
C THR A 241 21.00 -1.69 -3.00
N ALA A 242 19.88 -1.30 -2.40
CA ALA A 242 19.55 -1.56 -1.01
C ALA A 242 19.55 -3.05 -0.68
N ASP A 243 20.03 -3.43 0.52
CA ASP A 243 19.79 -4.77 1.04
C ASP A 243 18.29 -5.01 1.21
N ALA A 244 17.79 -6.11 0.68
CA ALA A 244 16.35 -6.37 0.65
C ALA A 244 16.00 -7.72 1.28
N ILE A 245 14.95 -7.75 2.13
CA ILE A 245 14.22 -8.97 2.46
C ILE A 245 12.79 -8.80 1.93
N VAL A 246 12.46 -9.52 0.88
CA VAL A 246 11.13 -9.52 0.25
C VAL A 246 10.30 -10.65 0.84
N MET A 247 9.19 -10.31 1.50
CA MET A 247 8.39 -11.24 2.30
C MET A 247 6.94 -11.37 1.78
N PRO A 248 6.67 -12.12 0.69
CA PRO A 248 5.30 -12.51 0.34
C PRO A 248 4.76 -13.51 1.36
N SER A 249 3.43 -13.60 1.52
CA SER A 249 2.84 -14.75 2.21
C SER A 249 2.72 -15.94 1.26
N GLU A 250 2.99 -17.16 1.74
CA GLU A 250 2.87 -18.40 0.93
C GLU A 250 1.48 -18.60 0.35
N THR A 251 0.46 -18.03 0.99
CA THR A 251 -0.94 -18.19 0.59
C THR A 251 -1.60 -16.91 0.10
N ASP A 252 -0.83 -15.85 -0.19
CA ASP A 252 -1.34 -14.63 -0.81
C ASP A 252 -1.82 -14.91 -2.24
N LEU A 253 -3.05 -14.50 -2.56
CA LEU A 253 -3.70 -14.80 -3.83
C LEU A 253 -3.43 -13.77 -4.93
N TYR A 254 -2.86 -12.62 -4.61
CA TYR A 254 -2.65 -11.53 -5.56
C TYR A 254 -1.28 -10.85 -5.50
N PHE A 255 -0.54 -10.96 -4.38
CA PHE A 255 0.88 -10.69 -4.31
C PHE A 255 1.61 -12.01 -4.07
N THR A 256 1.79 -12.78 -5.13
CA THR A 256 2.21 -14.17 -5.03
C THR A 256 3.71 -14.32 -4.80
N VAL A 257 4.11 -15.42 -4.16
CA VAL A 257 5.52 -15.79 -4.02
C VAL A 257 6.20 -15.89 -5.39
N GLU A 258 5.49 -16.38 -6.42
CA GLU A 258 6.04 -16.54 -7.76
C GLU A 258 6.33 -15.20 -8.43
N ASP A 259 5.45 -14.20 -8.28
CA ASP A 259 5.71 -12.86 -8.81
C ASP A 259 6.95 -12.27 -8.15
N ASN A 260 7.04 -12.32 -6.81
CA ASN A 260 8.23 -11.84 -6.12
C ASN A 260 9.50 -12.63 -6.44
N ARG A 261 9.42 -13.95 -6.70
CA ARG A 261 10.58 -14.74 -7.13
C ARG A 261 11.16 -14.21 -8.44
N ARG A 262 10.30 -13.84 -9.39
CA ARG A 262 10.73 -13.23 -10.66
C ARG A 262 11.34 -11.85 -10.48
N GLU A 263 10.78 -11.05 -9.56
CA GLU A 263 11.29 -9.71 -9.25
C GLU A 263 12.66 -9.77 -8.58
N VAL A 264 12.83 -10.58 -7.53
CA VAL A 264 14.11 -10.70 -6.82
C VAL A 264 15.22 -11.25 -7.68
N ALA A 265 14.91 -12.08 -8.68
CA ALA A 265 15.91 -12.59 -9.63
C ALA A 265 16.59 -11.48 -10.45
N LEU A 266 16.02 -10.28 -10.49
CA LEU A 266 16.53 -9.12 -11.22
C LEU A 266 17.15 -8.05 -10.30
N MET A 267 17.13 -8.26 -8.98
CA MET A 267 17.70 -7.36 -7.99
C MET A 267 19.15 -7.74 -7.64
N PRO A 268 20.01 -6.78 -7.27
CA PRO A 268 21.42 -7.08 -6.92
C PRO A 268 21.57 -7.79 -5.57
N ASN A 269 20.85 -7.36 -4.52
CA ASN A 269 21.04 -7.79 -3.13
C ASN A 269 19.73 -8.25 -2.45
N PRO A 270 18.96 -9.15 -3.04
CA PRO A 270 17.70 -9.58 -2.49
C PRO A 270 17.82 -10.85 -1.66
N GLU A 271 16.94 -10.97 -0.68
CA GLU A 271 16.56 -12.23 -0.06
C GLU A 271 15.05 -12.42 -0.20
N LEU A 272 14.60 -13.53 -0.77
CA LEU A 272 13.20 -13.91 -0.81
C LEU A 272 12.89 -14.78 0.42
N ARG A 273 12.04 -14.28 1.33
CA ARG A 273 11.69 -14.98 2.57
C ARG A 273 10.16 -15.06 2.74
N PRO A 274 9.49 -16.02 2.10
CA PRO A 274 8.04 -16.16 2.22
C PRO A 274 7.60 -16.38 3.68
N ILE A 275 6.51 -15.73 4.08
CA ILE A 275 5.88 -15.91 5.40
C ILE A 275 5.08 -17.22 5.36
N PRO A 276 5.40 -18.22 6.21
CA PRO A 276 4.75 -19.54 6.21
C PRO A 276 3.38 -19.45 6.92
N SER A 277 2.42 -18.81 6.30
CA SER A 277 1.13 -18.47 6.91
C SER A 277 -0.04 -18.88 6.03
N ILE A 278 -1.13 -19.29 6.68
CA ILE A 278 -2.43 -19.55 6.04
C ILE A 278 -3.32 -18.29 6.01
N TRP A 279 -2.84 -17.15 6.51
CA TRP A 279 -3.63 -15.92 6.61
C TRP A 279 -3.69 -15.12 5.28
N GLY A 280 -3.19 -15.69 4.18
CA GLY A 280 -3.21 -15.03 2.87
C GLY A 280 -2.46 -13.71 2.91
N HIS A 281 -3.03 -12.70 2.27
CA HIS A 281 -2.46 -11.35 2.27
C HIS A 281 -2.31 -10.74 3.67
N ARG A 282 -3.23 -11.09 4.59
CA ARG A 282 -3.22 -10.55 5.95
C ARG A 282 -2.05 -11.03 6.81
N ALA A 283 -1.31 -12.05 6.39
CA ALA A 283 -0.06 -12.44 7.06
C ALA A 283 0.95 -11.29 7.16
N GLY A 284 0.95 -10.37 6.20
CA GLY A 284 1.80 -9.17 6.24
C GLY A 284 1.31 -8.06 7.20
N ASN A 285 0.13 -8.21 7.81
CA ASN A 285 -0.39 -7.23 8.78
C ASN A 285 -0.06 -7.64 10.21
N PRO A 286 0.96 -7.04 10.86
CA PRO A 286 1.47 -7.49 12.15
C PRO A 286 0.45 -7.41 13.30
N ALA A 287 -0.64 -6.67 13.14
CA ALA A 287 -1.66 -6.51 14.19
C ALA A 287 -2.63 -7.70 14.32
N GLN A 288 -2.63 -8.67 13.40
CA GLN A 288 -3.69 -9.66 13.30
C GLN A 288 -3.29 -11.08 13.73
N ASN A 289 -2.05 -11.48 13.45
CA ASN A 289 -1.54 -12.80 13.83
C ASN A 289 -0.18 -12.65 14.54
N PRO A 290 -0.07 -13.02 15.83
CA PRO A 290 1.18 -12.89 16.57
C PRO A 290 2.35 -13.71 16.01
N GLU A 291 2.08 -14.85 15.38
CA GLU A 291 3.11 -15.71 14.79
C GLU A 291 3.72 -15.05 13.56
N ASP A 292 2.87 -14.51 12.67
CA ASP A 292 3.31 -13.76 11.50
C ASP A 292 4.05 -12.50 11.93
N ALA A 293 3.54 -11.77 12.95
CA ALA A 293 4.20 -10.60 13.51
C ALA A 293 5.61 -10.92 14.02
N LYS A 294 5.78 -12.05 14.72
CA LYS A 294 7.10 -12.51 15.21
C LYS A 294 8.04 -12.85 14.08
N PHE A 295 7.55 -13.51 13.01
CA PHE A 295 8.35 -13.84 11.85
C PHE A 295 8.88 -12.56 11.16
N ILE A 296 8.01 -11.59 10.95
CA ILE A 296 8.35 -10.30 10.34
C ILE A 296 9.34 -9.52 11.23
N ASP A 297 9.09 -9.45 12.56
CA ASP A 297 9.96 -8.75 13.51
C ASP A 297 11.39 -9.31 13.49
N LEU A 298 11.53 -10.63 13.50
CA LEU A 298 12.84 -11.28 13.40
C LEU A 298 13.55 -10.95 12.09
N ALA A 299 12.85 -11.04 10.96
CA ALA A 299 13.42 -10.73 9.65
C ALA A 299 13.87 -9.26 9.55
N VAL A 300 13.07 -8.33 10.09
CA VAL A 300 13.41 -6.90 10.10
C VAL A 300 14.62 -6.63 11.02
N ARG A 301 14.70 -7.26 12.18
CA ARG A 301 15.87 -7.13 13.06
C ARG A 301 17.14 -7.66 12.42
N GLU A 302 17.07 -8.81 11.76
CA GLU A 302 18.21 -9.36 11.00
C GLU A 302 18.64 -8.42 9.88
N LEU A 303 17.70 -7.86 9.12
CA LEU A 303 17.99 -6.91 8.06
C LEU A 303 18.65 -5.64 8.62
N LEU A 304 18.18 -5.12 9.73
CA LEU A 304 18.75 -3.94 10.39
C LEU A 304 20.17 -4.18 10.98
N ALA A 305 20.52 -5.43 11.24
CA ALA A 305 21.83 -5.81 11.76
C ALA A 305 22.91 -6.00 10.67
N ARG A 306 22.53 -6.08 9.40
CA ARG A 306 23.43 -6.08 8.23
C ARG A 306 23.99 -4.69 8.00
#